data_6723d7a161b3903c4ba6f7b5eddd7fbb
#
_entry.id   6723d7a161b3903c4ba6f7b5eddd7fbb
#
_cell.length_a   1.000
_cell.length_b   1.000
_cell.length_c   1.000
_cell.angle_alpha   90.00
_cell.angle_beta   90.00
_cell.angle_gamma   90.00
#
_symmetry.space_group_name_H-M   'P 1'
#
loop_
_entity.id
_entity.type
_entity.pdbx_description
1 polymer ?
#
loop_
_entity_poly.entity_id
_entity_poly.type
_entity_poly.pdbx_seq_one_letter_code
_entity_poly.pdbx_strand_id
1 'polypeptide(L)'
;SQDETVVLARKLGARVVELTWRDDFAAARNGCMTAARGKWVLFIDADEQLEPCDPLALRALLGKDQAPGYSVEIVSPRGNNRQEVAHIVRLFRRRPEFQFEGRIHESILPSIARSLGREFWAPPRSGLRMRHDGYRPELRAARDKDERNRRLLLRAIEAAPDDPGPRFLYARE
;
A
#
# COMPACT_ATOMS: atom_id res chain seq x y z
N SER A 1 4.89 17.14 2.42
CA SER A 1 4.40 17.81 1.19
C SER A 1 4.85 19.26 1.19
N GLN A 2 5.26 19.78 0.04
CA GLN A 2 5.58 21.20 -0.17
C GLN A 2 4.38 21.96 -0.78
N ASP A 3 3.23 21.29 -0.88
CA ASP A 3 1.98 21.77 -1.42
C ASP A 3 0.90 21.89 -0.33
N GLU A 4 -0.30 22.23 -0.70
CA GLU A 4 -1.43 22.43 0.22
C GLU A 4 -2.04 21.14 0.78
N THR A 5 -1.49 19.96 0.47
CA THR A 5 -2.04 18.65 0.89
C THR A 5 -2.29 18.57 2.39
N VAL A 6 -1.33 19.00 3.22
CA VAL A 6 -1.46 18.97 4.68
C VAL A 6 -2.59 19.88 5.17
N VAL A 7 -2.67 21.10 4.62
CA VAL A 7 -3.71 22.08 4.98
C VAL A 7 -5.08 21.54 4.62
N LEU A 8 -5.22 21.02 3.40
CA LEU A 8 -6.48 20.45 2.91
C LEU A 8 -6.90 19.23 3.73
N ALA A 9 -5.98 18.32 4.02
CA ALA A 9 -6.27 17.14 4.82
C ALA A 9 -6.79 17.51 6.22
N ARG A 10 -6.14 18.46 6.90
CA ARG A 10 -6.60 18.99 8.20
C ARG A 10 -7.97 19.63 8.12
N LYS A 11 -8.22 20.46 7.07
CA LYS A 11 -9.51 21.09 6.83
C LYS A 11 -10.63 20.08 6.63
N LEU A 12 -10.34 18.94 6.03
CA LEU A 12 -11.27 17.82 5.85
C LEU A 12 -11.38 16.91 7.08
N GLY A 13 -10.77 17.27 8.22
CA GLY A 13 -10.86 16.54 9.47
C GLY A 13 -9.91 15.35 9.59
N ALA A 14 -8.98 15.18 8.66
CA ALA A 14 -7.98 14.12 8.75
C ALA A 14 -6.94 14.42 9.84
N ARG A 15 -6.49 13.36 10.54
CA ARG A 15 -5.32 13.43 11.39
C ARG A 15 -4.07 13.32 10.52
N VAL A 16 -3.26 14.35 10.49
CA VAL A 16 -2.01 14.37 9.73
C VAL A 16 -0.85 13.93 10.62
N VAL A 17 -0.09 12.95 10.16
CA VAL A 17 1.19 12.51 10.74
C VAL A 17 2.30 13.00 9.82
N GLU A 18 3.14 13.88 10.34
CA GLU A 18 4.30 14.39 9.61
C GLU A 18 5.52 13.50 9.91
N LEU A 19 6.10 12.93 8.85
CA LEU A 19 7.23 12.03 8.94
C LEU A 19 8.36 12.54 8.07
N THR A 20 9.59 12.46 8.61
CA THR A 20 10.79 12.69 7.80
C THR A 20 10.98 11.55 6.83
N TRP A 21 11.07 11.86 5.54
CA TRP A 21 11.35 10.86 4.51
C TRP A 21 12.76 10.29 4.68
N ARG A 22 12.85 8.96 4.74
CA ARG A 22 14.10 8.21 4.97
C ARG A 22 14.41 7.21 3.85
N ASP A 23 13.92 7.47 2.65
CA ASP A 23 14.05 6.55 1.52
C ASP A 23 13.51 5.13 1.82
N ASP A 24 12.36 5.08 2.51
CA ASP A 24 11.75 3.83 2.98
C ASP A 24 10.22 3.99 3.04
N PHE A 25 9.53 3.37 2.09
CA PHE A 25 8.06 3.42 2.01
C PHE A 25 7.41 2.60 3.14
N ALA A 26 7.98 1.45 3.52
CA ALA A 26 7.45 0.66 4.62
C ALA A 26 7.51 1.44 5.94
N ALA A 27 8.63 2.11 6.22
CA ALA A 27 8.77 2.96 7.40
C ALA A 27 7.74 4.09 7.42
N ALA A 28 7.47 4.74 6.27
CA ALA A 28 6.46 5.78 6.16
C ALA A 28 5.03 5.23 6.41
N ARG A 29 4.68 4.08 5.80
CA ARG A 29 3.37 3.44 6.03
C ARG A 29 3.20 3.01 7.49
N ASN A 30 4.20 2.37 8.08
CA ASN A 30 4.18 1.96 9.48
C ASN A 30 4.06 3.17 10.42
N GLY A 31 4.74 4.26 10.13
CA GLY A 31 4.57 5.52 10.85
C GLY A 31 3.14 6.06 10.80
N CYS A 32 2.47 6.01 9.66
CA CYS A 32 1.06 6.39 9.55
C CYS A 32 0.15 5.45 10.36
N MET A 33 0.45 4.15 10.39
CA MET A 33 -0.33 3.16 11.14
C MET A 33 -0.35 3.41 12.65
N THR A 34 0.67 4.05 13.22
CA THR A 34 0.69 4.40 14.66
C THR A 34 -0.46 5.32 15.07
N ALA A 35 -0.96 6.13 14.14
CA ALA A 35 -2.08 7.03 14.36
C ALA A 35 -3.46 6.39 14.16
N ALA A 36 -3.52 5.18 13.59
CA ALA A 36 -4.77 4.47 13.37
C ALA A 36 -5.41 4.04 14.70
N ARG A 37 -6.75 4.17 14.81
CA ARG A 37 -7.50 3.84 16.02
C ARG A 37 -8.54 2.74 15.82
N GLY A 38 -8.96 2.50 14.58
CA GLY A 38 -9.97 1.49 14.24
C GLY A 38 -9.47 0.06 14.47
N LYS A 39 -10.41 -0.88 14.53
CA LYS A 39 -10.08 -2.33 14.53
C LYS A 39 -9.53 -2.80 13.19
N TRP A 40 -9.90 -2.10 12.11
CA TRP A 40 -9.48 -2.35 10.75
C TRP A 40 -8.77 -1.13 10.18
N VAL A 41 -7.83 -1.38 9.31
CA VAL A 41 -7.12 -0.37 8.51
C VAL A 41 -7.46 -0.63 7.05
N LEU A 42 -7.92 0.41 6.35
CA LEU A 42 -7.96 0.46 4.90
C LEU A 42 -6.89 1.43 4.46
N PHE A 43 -5.88 0.92 3.77
CA PHE A 43 -4.77 1.74 3.27
C PHE A 43 -5.06 2.18 1.84
N ILE A 44 -4.98 3.50 1.60
CA ILE A 44 -5.25 4.13 0.29
C ILE A 44 -4.08 5.06 0.00
N ASP A 45 -3.48 4.94 -1.19
CA ASP A 45 -2.42 5.85 -1.64
C ASP A 45 -3.03 7.17 -2.17
N ALA A 46 -2.26 8.24 -2.21
CA ALA A 46 -2.74 9.56 -2.58
C ALA A 46 -3.22 9.66 -4.06
N ASP A 47 -2.82 8.72 -4.89
CA ASP A 47 -3.22 8.57 -6.30
C ASP A 47 -4.24 7.44 -6.51
N GLU A 48 -4.84 6.93 -5.43
CA GLU A 48 -5.91 5.94 -5.44
C GLU A 48 -7.24 6.54 -5.01
N GLN A 49 -8.33 6.02 -5.57
CA GLN A 49 -9.70 6.41 -5.23
C GLN A 49 -10.54 5.16 -4.99
N LEU A 50 -11.13 5.06 -3.78
CA LEU A 50 -12.08 3.99 -3.47
C LEU A 50 -13.36 4.18 -4.30
N GLU A 51 -13.77 3.15 -5.02
CA GLU A 51 -15.05 3.15 -5.72
C GLU A 51 -16.21 2.95 -4.73
N PRO A 52 -17.43 3.41 -5.08
CA PRO A 52 -18.60 3.19 -4.24
C PRO A 52 -18.79 1.71 -3.91
N CYS A 53 -19.03 1.40 -2.65
CA CYS A 53 -19.27 0.05 -2.16
C CYS A 53 -20.50 0.01 -1.27
N ASP A 54 -21.10 -1.18 -1.09
CA ASP A 54 -22.19 -1.37 -0.14
C ASP A 54 -21.65 -1.34 1.31
N PRO A 55 -22.01 -0.33 2.13
CA PRO A 55 -21.54 -0.23 3.51
C PRO A 55 -22.04 -1.37 4.40
N LEU A 56 -23.21 -1.95 4.11
CA LEU A 56 -23.77 -3.05 4.90
C LEU A 56 -23.01 -4.35 4.62
N ALA A 57 -22.72 -4.64 3.35
CA ALA A 57 -21.91 -5.79 2.97
C ALA A 57 -20.49 -5.68 3.54
N LEU A 58 -19.87 -4.48 3.50
CA LEU A 58 -18.56 -4.24 4.10
C LEU A 58 -18.59 -4.45 5.62
N ARG A 59 -19.58 -3.91 6.32
CA ARG A 59 -19.72 -4.12 7.77
C ARG A 59 -19.91 -5.59 8.12
N ALA A 60 -20.72 -6.33 7.35
CA ALA A 60 -20.92 -7.76 7.53
C ALA A 60 -19.62 -8.54 7.33
N LEU A 61 -18.81 -8.19 6.31
CA LEU A 61 -17.49 -8.77 6.08
C LEU A 61 -16.57 -8.53 7.26
N LEU A 62 -16.47 -7.29 7.74
CA LEU A 62 -15.58 -6.89 8.82
C LEU A 62 -16.00 -7.43 10.20
N GLY A 63 -17.29 -7.72 10.37
CA GLY A 63 -17.85 -8.33 11.57
C GLY A 63 -17.54 -9.82 11.71
N LYS A 64 -17.23 -10.51 10.61
CA LYS A 64 -16.80 -11.92 10.63
C LYS A 64 -15.33 -11.99 11.01
N ASP A 65 -15.01 -12.76 12.06
CA ASP A 65 -13.61 -12.98 12.50
C ASP A 65 -12.93 -14.09 11.69
N GLN A 66 -13.00 -13.99 10.34
CA GLN A 66 -12.60 -15.06 9.45
C GLN A 66 -11.19 -14.86 8.84
N ALA A 67 -10.71 -13.63 8.79
CA ALA A 67 -9.42 -13.35 8.16
C ALA A 67 -8.69 -12.17 8.81
N PRO A 68 -7.36 -12.19 8.86
CA PRO A 68 -6.55 -11.08 9.35
C PRO A 68 -6.55 -9.88 8.40
N GLY A 69 -6.88 -10.11 7.12
CA GLY A 69 -6.96 -9.08 6.10
C GLY A 69 -7.60 -9.59 4.82
N TYR A 70 -7.78 -8.67 3.88
CA TYR A 70 -8.43 -8.91 2.60
C TYR A 70 -7.66 -8.19 1.48
N SER A 71 -7.62 -8.80 0.31
CA SER A 71 -7.18 -8.09 -0.89
C SER A 71 -8.28 -7.17 -1.43
N VAL A 72 -7.83 -6.04 -1.93
CA VAL A 72 -8.64 -5.04 -2.65
C VAL A 72 -8.23 -5.09 -4.12
N GLU A 73 -9.18 -4.98 -5.01
CA GLU A 73 -8.92 -4.89 -6.45
C GLU A 73 -8.45 -3.48 -6.79
N ILE A 74 -7.24 -3.37 -7.32
CA ILE A 74 -6.66 -2.10 -7.79
C ILE A 74 -6.71 -2.10 -9.31
N VAL A 75 -7.40 -1.13 -9.90
CA VAL A 75 -7.53 -0.97 -11.34
C VAL A 75 -6.74 0.23 -11.80
N SER A 76 -5.72 -0.01 -12.59
CA SER A 76 -4.84 1.02 -13.15
C SER A 76 -5.10 1.15 -14.66
N PRO A 77 -5.59 2.29 -15.15
CA PRO A 77 -5.71 2.54 -16.58
C PRO A 77 -4.31 2.51 -17.23
N ARG A 78 -4.17 1.72 -18.27
CA ARG A 78 -3.01 1.73 -19.17
C ARG A 78 -3.48 2.26 -20.52
N GLY A 79 -2.80 3.12 -21.14
CA GLY A 79 -3.21 3.71 -22.43
C GLY A 79 -3.88 2.71 -23.41
N ASN A 80 -4.57 3.19 -24.46
CA ASN A 80 -5.28 2.36 -25.43
C ASN A 80 -6.42 1.50 -24.85
N ASN A 81 -7.21 2.04 -23.94
CA ASN A 81 -8.35 1.36 -23.31
C ASN A 81 -8.00 0.05 -22.58
N ARG A 82 -6.71 -0.17 -22.25
CA ARG A 82 -6.27 -1.30 -21.43
C ARG A 82 -6.32 -0.94 -19.96
N GLN A 83 -6.61 -1.94 -19.13
CA GLN A 83 -6.56 -1.83 -17.68
C GLN A 83 -5.66 -2.92 -17.14
N GLU A 84 -4.87 -2.58 -16.16
CA GLU A 84 -4.16 -3.55 -15.32
C GLU A 84 -4.95 -3.72 -14.03
N VAL A 85 -5.19 -4.96 -13.64
CA VAL A 85 -5.91 -5.30 -12.42
C VAL A 85 -4.96 -6.07 -11.51
N ALA A 86 -4.79 -5.56 -10.29
CA ALA A 86 -4.01 -6.21 -9.25
C ALA A 86 -4.87 -6.44 -8.00
N HIS A 87 -4.61 -7.52 -7.26
CA HIS A 87 -5.22 -7.78 -5.97
C HIS A 87 -4.18 -7.62 -4.88
N ILE A 88 -4.28 -6.55 -4.11
CA ILE A 88 -3.28 -6.16 -3.10
C ILE A 88 -3.95 -6.09 -1.72
N VAL A 89 -3.27 -6.57 -0.67
CA VAL A 89 -3.77 -6.42 0.71
C VAL A 89 -3.74 -4.96 1.09
N ARG A 90 -4.93 -4.37 1.14
CA ARG A 90 -5.15 -2.97 1.54
C ARG A 90 -6.09 -2.85 2.75
N LEU A 91 -6.86 -3.89 3.05
CA LEU A 91 -7.80 -3.96 4.16
C LEU A 91 -7.35 -5.05 5.13
N PHE A 92 -6.97 -4.69 6.36
CA PHE A 92 -6.43 -5.64 7.34
C PHE A 92 -6.73 -5.21 8.77
N ARG A 93 -6.68 -6.16 9.72
CA ARG A 93 -6.85 -5.88 11.14
C ARG A 93 -5.68 -5.06 11.66
N ARG A 94 -6.00 -4.05 12.49
CA ARG A 94 -4.95 -3.29 13.17
C ARG A 94 -4.39 -4.15 14.32
N ARG A 95 -3.20 -4.70 14.08
CA ARG A 95 -2.44 -5.46 15.07
C ARG A 95 -0.99 -4.97 15.09
N PRO A 96 -0.32 -4.93 16.26
CA PRO A 96 1.07 -4.46 16.36
C PRO A 96 2.06 -5.26 15.51
N GLU A 97 1.81 -6.56 15.36
CA GLU A 97 2.63 -7.48 14.58
C GLU A 97 2.48 -7.32 13.06
N PHE A 98 1.44 -6.61 12.59
CA PHE A 98 1.22 -6.36 11.16
C PHE A 98 1.98 -5.11 10.75
N GLN A 99 3.10 -5.30 10.06
CA GLN A 99 4.00 -4.25 9.61
C GLN A 99 4.25 -4.38 8.11
N PHE A 100 4.34 -3.24 7.43
CA PHE A 100 4.86 -3.20 6.07
C PHE A 100 6.36 -3.49 6.07
N GLU A 101 6.82 -4.23 5.06
CA GLU A 101 8.21 -4.61 4.85
C GLU A 101 8.62 -4.28 3.42
N GLY A 102 9.91 -3.96 3.22
CA GLY A 102 10.49 -3.54 1.95
C GLY A 102 10.57 -2.02 1.81
N ARG A 103 11.77 -1.50 1.47
CA ARG A 103 11.99 -0.06 1.24
C ARG A 103 11.15 0.49 0.10
N ILE A 104 10.93 -0.34 -0.93
CA ILE A 104 10.11 -0.10 -2.10
C ILE A 104 9.37 -1.39 -2.45
N HIS A 105 8.23 -1.30 -3.13
CA HIS A 105 7.29 -2.41 -3.33
C HIS A 105 6.89 -3.07 -2.00
N GLU A 106 6.74 -2.23 -0.99
CA GLU A 106 6.45 -2.63 0.37
C GLU A 106 5.14 -3.42 0.46
N SER A 107 5.18 -4.47 1.27
CA SER A 107 4.04 -5.36 1.48
C SER A 107 3.80 -5.64 2.95
N ILE A 108 2.54 -5.77 3.33
CA ILE A 108 2.13 -6.20 4.67
C ILE A 108 1.97 -7.73 4.74
N LEU A 109 1.92 -8.40 3.57
CA LEU A 109 1.69 -9.85 3.47
C LEU A 109 2.68 -10.68 4.28
N PRO A 110 4.01 -10.44 4.25
CA PRO A 110 4.97 -11.25 4.98
C PRO A 110 4.74 -11.24 6.49
N SER A 111 4.45 -10.07 7.07
CA SER A 111 4.18 -9.95 8.51
C SER A 111 2.90 -10.66 8.92
N ILE A 112 1.83 -10.58 8.09
CA ILE A 112 0.59 -11.31 8.33
C ILE A 112 0.83 -12.82 8.23
N ALA A 113 1.53 -13.31 7.21
CA ALA A 113 1.82 -14.72 7.04
C ALA A 113 2.60 -15.28 8.24
N ARG A 114 3.65 -14.60 8.67
CA ARG A 114 4.41 -14.96 9.87
C ARG A 114 3.57 -15.03 11.15
N SER A 115 2.66 -14.06 11.33
CA SER A 115 1.76 -14.05 12.50
C SER A 115 0.81 -15.26 12.53
N LEU A 116 0.57 -15.87 11.39
CA LEU A 116 -0.23 -17.09 11.23
C LEU A 116 0.63 -18.37 11.29
N GLY A 117 1.95 -18.26 11.52
CA GLY A 117 2.89 -19.39 11.47
C GLY A 117 3.04 -20.00 10.07
N ARG A 118 2.92 -19.18 9.02
CA ARG A 118 2.96 -19.61 7.61
C ARG A 118 4.02 -18.84 6.84
N GLU A 119 4.67 -19.50 5.89
CA GLU A 119 5.54 -18.83 4.91
C GLU A 119 4.73 -17.97 3.92
N PHE A 120 3.56 -18.45 3.55
CA PHE A 120 2.68 -17.80 2.59
C PHE A 120 1.23 -17.80 3.08
N TRP A 121 0.54 -16.69 2.79
CA TRP A 121 -0.89 -16.57 3.01
C TRP A 121 -1.57 -15.92 1.81
N ALA A 122 -2.60 -16.60 1.27
CA ALA A 122 -3.43 -16.07 0.20
C ALA A 122 -4.62 -15.27 0.82
N PRO A 123 -4.65 -13.96 0.65
CA PRO A 123 -5.72 -13.13 1.22
C PRO A 123 -7.04 -13.37 0.48
N PRO A 124 -8.17 -13.55 1.19
CA PRO A 124 -9.49 -13.53 0.58
C PRO A 124 -9.79 -12.15 -0.01
N ARG A 125 -10.70 -12.09 -0.98
CA ARG A 125 -11.13 -10.85 -1.61
C ARG A 125 -12.12 -10.10 -0.72
N SER A 126 -11.97 -8.76 -0.64
CA SER A 126 -12.90 -7.91 0.10
C SER A 126 -14.17 -7.55 -0.69
N GLY A 127 -14.12 -7.63 -2.01
CA GLY A 127 -15.10 -7.01 -2.90
C GLY A 127 -14.92 -5.50 -3.07
N LEU A 128 -13.98 -4.87 -2.37
CA LEU A 128 -13.63 -3.47 -2.59
C LEU A 128 -12.80 -3.30 -3.86
N ARG A 129 -13.02 -2.16 -4.52
CA ARG A 129 -12.32 -1.77 -5.73
C ARG A 129 -11.77 -0.35 -5.58
N MET A 130 -10.55 -0.15 -6.04
CA MET A 130 -9.89 1.15 -6.10
C MET A 130 -9.42 1.44 -7.51
N ARG A 131 -9.59 2.67 -7.95
CA ARG A 131 -8.98 3.19 -9.17
C ARG A 131 -7.66 3.85 -8.83
N HIS A 132 -6.61 3.52 -9.55
CA HIS A 132 -5.28 4.08 -9.38
C HIS A 132 -4.92 4.91 -10.62
N ASP A 133 -4.90 6.23 -10.48
CA ASP A 133 -4.66 7.18 -11.57
C ASP A 133 -3.16 7.51 -11.78
N GLY A 134 -2.27 6.97 -10.97
CA GLY A 134 -0.83 7.29 -10.95
C GLY A 134 -0.03 6.90 -12.20
N TYR A 135 -0.65 6.19 -13.16
CA TYR A 135 -0.03 5.77 -14.42
C TYR A 135 -0.33 6.70 -15.60
N ARG A 136 -0.93 7.85 -15.37
CA ARG A 136 -1.08 8.85 -16.45
C ARG A 136 0.30 9.32 -16.89
N PRO A 137 0.60 9.31 -18.21
CA PRO A 137 1.93 9.66 -18.73
C PRO A 137 2.43 11.02 -18.26
N GLU A 138 1.51 11.99 -18.14
CA GLU A 138 1.80 13.35 -17.69
C GLU A 138 2.28 13.42 -16.24
N LEU A 139 1.77 12.52 -15.38
CA LEU A 139 2.15 12.43 -13.98
C LEU A 139 3.41 11.59 -13.74
N ARG A 140 3.72 10.67 -14.67
CA ARG A 140 4.89 9.80 -14.57
C ARG A 140 6.17 10.55 -14.92
N ALA A 141 6.15 11.34 -15.98
CA ALA A 141 7.31 12.12 -16.44
C ALA A 141 7.75 13.21 -15.44
N ALA A 142 6.79 13.78 -14.68
CA ALA A 142 7.07 14.88 -13.75
C ALA A 142 7.71 14.44 -12.42
N ARG A 143 7.88 13.13 -12.14
CA ARG A 143 8.18 12.65 -10.80
C ARG A 143 9.50 11.89 -10.65
N ASP A 144 10.33 11.77 -11.67
CA ASP A 144 11.58 10.98 -11.64
C ASP A 144 11.43 9.63 -10.89
N LYS A 145 10.26 8.99 -11.08
CA LYS A 145 9.89 7.79 -10.33
C LYS A 145 10.87 6.65 -10.58
N ASP A 146 11.29 6.50 -11.82
CA ASP A 146 12.12 5.37 -12.25
C ASP A 146 13.53 5.48 -11.65
N GLU A 147 14.14 6.67 -11.64
CA GLU A 147 15.45 6.89 -11.00
C GLU A 147 15.39 6.72 -9.48
N ARG A 148 14.35 7.28 -8.83
CA ARG A 148 14.12 7.08 -7.41
C ARG A 148 13.95 5.59 -7.09
N ASN A 149 13.12 4.85 -7.84
CA ASN A 149 12.87 3.44 -7.61
C ASN A 149 14.15 2.62 -7.72
N ARG A 150 14.92 2.86 -8.79
CA ARG A 150 16.22 2.21 -9.01
C ARG A 150 17.18 2.45 -7.84
N ARG A 151 17.31 3.70 -7.38
CA ARG A 151 18.15 4.05 -6.22
C ARG A 151 17.70 3.31 -4.95
N LEU A 152 16.39 3.24 -4.69
CA LEU A 152 15.85 2.56 -3.51
C LEU A 152 16.07 1.04 -3.56
N LEU A 153 15.94 0.43 -4.75
CA LEU A 153 16.23 -0.99 -4.95
C LEU A 153 17.72 -1.30 -4.73
N LEU A 154 18.62 -0.47 -5.23
CA LEU A 154 20.06 -0.63 -4.96
C LEU A 154 20.36 -0.60 -3.46
N ARG A 155 19.78 0.35 -2.73
CA ARG A 155 19.94 0.39 -1.26
C ARG A 155 19.31 -0.83 -0.56
N ALA A 156 18.22 -1.38 -1.08
CA ALA A 156 17.64 -2.60 -0.54
C ALA A 156 18.55 -3.82 -0.77
N ILE A 157 19.20 -3.92 -1.96
CA ILE A 157 20.16 -4.96 -2.29
C ILE A 157 21.40 -4.86 -1.38
N GLU A 158 21.91 -3.65 -1.14
CA GLU A 158 23.06 -3.42 -0.24
C GLU A 158 22.74 -3.81 1.20
N ALA A 159 21.54 -3.52 1.67
CA ALA A 159 21.11 -3.81 3.04
C ALA A 159 20.83 -5.30 3.29
N ALA A 160 20.44 -6.05 2.25
CA ALA A 160 20.14 -7.49 2.31
C ALA A 160 20.67 -8.20 1.05
N PRO A 161 21.99 -8.43 0.97
CA PRO A 161 22.61 -8.96 -0.26
C PRO A 161 22.19 -10.40 -0.58
N ASP A 162 21.72 -11.16 0.39
CA ASP A 162 21.26 -12.54 0.20
C ASP A 162 19.78 -12.64 -0.15
N ASP A 163 19.02 -11.53 -0.08
CA ASP A 163 17.61 -11.51 -0.49
C ASP A 163 17.51 -11.35 -2.02
N PRO A 164 16.95 -12.35 -2.74
CA PRO A 164 16.77 -12.25 -4.19
C PRO A 164 15.67 -11.26 -4.61
N GLY A 165 14.75 -10.92 -3.71
CA GLY A 165 13.57 -10.09 -4.02
C GLY A 165 13.92 -8.73 -4.61
N PRO A 166 14.75 -7.89 -3.95
CA PRO A 166 15.14 -6.58 -4.49
C PRO A 166 15.90 -6.68 -5.81
N ARG A 167 16.73 -7.73 -6.01
CA ARG A 167 17.44 -7.97 -7.30
C ARG A 167 16.48 -8.28 -8.42
N PHE A 168 15.48 -9.14 -8.15
CA PHE A 168 14.45 -9.46 -9.14
C PHE A 168 13.64 -8.22 -9.53
N LEU A 169 13.26 -7.40 -8.55
CA LEU A 169 12.53 -6.14 -8.80
C LEU A 169 13.38 -5.14 -9.58
N TYR A 170 14.67 -5.01 -9.25
CA TYR A 170 15.61 -4.14 -9.97
C TYR A 170 15.77 -4.52 -11.44
N ALA A 171 15.75 -5.82 -11.74
CA ALA A 171 15.86 -6.31 -13.12
C ALA A 171 14.59 -6.05 -13.96
N ARG A 172 13.48 -5.66 -13.34
CA ARG A 172 12.20 -5.35 -14.00
C ARG A 172 11.93 -3.86 -14.19
N GLU A 173 12.66 -2.99 -13.51
CA GLU A 173 12.61 -1.53 -13.67
C GLU A 173 13.34 -1.06 -14.94
#